data_c15f81844b2ff3a3d346e958a42010c5
#
_entry.id   c15f81844b2ff3a3d346e958a42010c5
#
_cell.length_a   1.000
_cell.length_b   1.000
_cell.length_c   1.000
_cell.angle_alpha   90.00
_cell.angle_beta   90.00
_cell.angle_gamma   90.00
#
_symmetry.space_group_name_H-M   'P 1'
#
loop_
_entity.id
_entity.type
_entity.pdbx_description
1 polymer ?
#
loop_
_entity_poly.entity_id
_entity_poly.type
_entity_poly.pdbx_seq_one_letter_code
_entity_poly.pdbx_strand_id
1 'polypeptide(L)'
;MTLNIENTSVVKQKSSRDDRTMRVCMCLIGLFLAVAIVLPLYSMLSKSLENKAGDFVGLSNYQDYFSTPALFQSAFNSFLISVIGTFIVLTIAFAYAYALTRTKMPFKWFFKIVAIVPLLTPSMLSGISLVYWFGNQGVAKSFLMGEPIFGPIGIVLGSVYWVFPHALMIIITALSITDARLYEAATALRTSKLKTFFMVT
;
A
#
# COMPACT_ATOMS: atom_id res chain seq x y z
N MET A 1 -29.09 52.38 2.25
CA MET A 1 -28.04 52.05 1.28
C MET A 1 -28.10 50.55 1.05
N THR A 2 -28.93 50.12 0.12
CA THR A 2 -29.21 48.72 -0.21
C THR A 2 -28.15 48.22 -1.18
N LEU A 3 -27.27 47.32 -0.75
CA LEU A 3 -26.30 46.65 -1.59
C LEU A 3 -27.05 45.72 -2.55
N ASN A 4 -27.05 46.07 -3.80
CA ASN A 4 -27.57 45.28 -4.91
C ASN A 4 -26.61 44.12 -5.15
N ILE A 5 -26.96 42.90 -4.71
CA ILE A 5 -26.20 41.68 -5.02
C ILE A 5 -26.50 41.34 -6.46
N GLU A 6 -25.62 41.81 -7.34
CA GLU A 6 -25.64 41.49 -8.77
C GLU A 6 -25.51 39.96 -8.94
N ASN A 7 -26.51 39.39 -9.61
CA ASN A 7 -26.54 37.98 -10.00
C ASN A 7 -25.31 37.67 -10.86
N THR A 8 -24.27 37.12 -10.26
CA THR A 8 -23.15 36.52 -10.99
C THR A 8 -23.68 35.30 -11.72
N SER A 9 -24.10 35.49 -12.98
CA SER A 9 -24.43 34.41 -13.88
C SER A 9 -23.22 33.53 -14.04
N VAL A 10 -23.30 32.28 -13.52
CA VAL A 10 -22.29 31.25 -13.73
C VAL A 10 -22.10 31.04 -15.23
N VAL A 11 -21.01 31.57 -15.77
CA VAL A 11 -20.68 31.42 -17.20
C VAL A 11 -20.39 29.94 -17.45
N LYS A 12 -21.36 29.22 -18.00
CA LYS A 12 -21.24 27.84 -18.42
C LYS A 12 -20.22 27.76 -19.56
N GLN A 13 -19.02 27.26 -19.25
CA GLN A 13 -17.94 27.08 -20.22
C GLN A 13 -18.44 26.21 -21.39
N LYS A 14 -18.37 26.73 -22.61
CA LYS A 14 -18.80 26.02 -23.82
C LYS A 14 -17.77 24.90 -24.07
N SER A 15 -18.22 23.64 -24.04
CA SER A 15 -17.37 22.45 -24.27
C SER A 15 -16.72 22.58 -25.67
N SER A 16 -15.37 22.58 -25.68
CA SER A 16 -14.59 22.57 -26.91
C SER A 16 -14.64 21.18 -27.58
N ARG A 17 -14.25 21.11 -28.87
CA ARG A 17 -14.08 19.82 -29.57
C ARG A 17 -13.08 18.93 -28.84
N ASP A 18 -12.03 19.53 -28.30
CA ASP A 18 -10.99 18.82 -27.54
C ASP A 18 -11.54 18.22 -26.25
N ASP A 19 -12.43 18.95 -25.54
CA ASP A 19 -13.10 18.43 -24.34
C ASP A 19 -13.98 17.22 -24.66
N ARG A 20 -14.63 17.23 -25.84
CA ARG A 20 -15.45 16.09 -26.28
C ARG A 20 -14.57 14.89 -26.60
N THR A 21 -13.48 15.09 -27.34
CA THR A 21 -12.53 14.03 -27.68
C THR A 21 -11.92 13.43 -26.41
N MET A 22 -11.49 14.28 -25.47
CA MET A 22 -10.96 13.84 -24.19
C MET A 22 -11.97 13.01 -23.39
N ARG A 23 -13.25 13.44 -23.32
CA ARG A 23 -14.31 12.66 -22.65
C ARG A 23 -14.55 11.32 -23.32
N VAL A 24 -14.61 11.29 -24.65
CA VAL A 24 -14.77 10.03 -25.39
C VAL A 24 -13.61 9.08 -25.14
N CYS A 25 -12.36 9.58 -25.20
CA CYS A 25 -11.18 8.78 -24.89
C CYS A 25 -11.20 8.26 -23.45
N MET A 26 -11.54 9.11 -22.47
CA MET A 26 -11.66 8.70 -21.08
C MET A 26 -12.76 7.64 -20.87
N CYS A 27 -13.91 7.80 -21.53
CA CYS A 27 -14.98 6.79 -21.47
C CYS A 27 -14.56 5.46 -22.10
N LEU A 28 -13.86 5.49 -23.25
CA LEU A 28 -13.37 4.27 -23.89
C LEU A 28 -12.31 3.56 -23.05
N ILE A 29 -11.37 4.30 -22.49
CA ILE A 29 -10.34 3.75 -21.58
C ILE A 29 -11.01 3.21 -20.30
N GLY A 30 -11.95 3.96 -19.72
CA GLY A 30 -12.70 3.53 -18.54
C GLY A 30 -13.51 2.25 -18.81
N LEU A 31 -14.19 2.17 -19.96
CA LEU A 31 -14.93 0.98 -20.36
C LEU A 31 -13.98 -0.22 -20.58
N PHE A 32 -12.87 0.00 -21.27
CA PHE A 32 -11.86 -1.04 -21.47
C PHE A 32 -11.32 -1.58 -20.14
N LEU A 33 -10.94 -0.70 -19.22
CA LEU A 33 -10.46 -1.08 -17.90
C LEU A 33 -11.55 -1.79 -17.08
N ALA A 34 -12.78 -1.31 -17.15
CA ALA A 34 -13.90 -1.96 -16.47
C ALA A 34 -14.10 -3.39 -16.99
N VAL A 35 -14.13 -3.61 -18.30
CA VAL A 35 -14.25 -4.94 -18.90
C VAL A 35 -13.06 -5.81 -18.54
N ALA A 36 -11.82 -5.27 -18.65
CA ALA A 36 -10.59 -6.01 -18.37
C ALA A 36 -10.48 -6.46 -16.90
N ILE A 37 -11.11 -5.74 -15.97
CA ILE A 37 -11.11 -6.07 -14.53
C ILE A 37 -12.34 -6.89 -14.15
N VAL A 38 -13.52 -6.44 -14.55
CA VAL A 38 -14.79 -7.06 -14.11
C VAL A 38 -14.97 -8.45 -14.70
N LEU A 39 -14.60 -8.65 -15.96
CA LEU A 39 -14.81 -9.94 -16.65
C LEU A 39 -13.99 -11.08 -16.02
N PRO A 40 -12.68 -10.95 -15.75
CA PRO A 40 -11.92 -11.97 -15.03
C PRO A 40 -12.44 -12.20 -13.61
N LEU A 41 -12.77 -11.13 -12.87
CA LEU A 41 -13.33 -11.26 -11.52
C LEU A 41 -14.68 -11.99 -11.53
N TYR A 42 -15.56 -11.66 -12.45
CA TYR A 42 -16.82 -12.37 -12.63
C TYR A 42 -16.58 -13.85 -12.94
N SER A 43 -15.67 -14.14 -13.89
CA SER A 43 -15.32 -15.52 -14.23
C SER A 43 -14.76 -16.30 -13.04
N MET A 44 -13.88 -15.69 -12.24
CA MET A 44 -13.36 -16.33 -11.03
C MET A 44 -14.46 -16.59 -9.99
N LEU A 45 -15.32 -15.60 -9.76
CA LEU A 45 -16.42 -15.73 -8.79
C LEU A 45 -17.46 -16.75 -9.23
N SER A 46 -17.86 -16.77 -10.52
CA SER A 46 -18.79 -17.77 -11.02
C SER A 46 -18.22 -19.19 -10.91
N LYS A 47 -16.94 -19.36 -11.29
CA LYS A 47 -16.26 -20.65 -11.17
C LYS A 47 -16.09 -21.12 -9.72
N SER A 48 -16.02 -20.21 -8.76
CA SER A 48 -15.96 -20.59 -7.34
C SER A 48 -17.25 -21.20 -6.83
N LEU A 49 -18.36 -20.97 -7.52
CA LEU A 49 -19.69 -21.51 -7.20
C LEU A 49 -20.06 -22.75 -8.03
N GLU A 50 -19.17 -23.21 -8.90
CA GLU A 50 -19.36 -24.38 -9.74
C GLU A 50 -18.46 -25.54 -9.30
N ASN A 51 -18.91 -26.77 -9.53
CA ASN A 51 -18.09 -27.97 -9.34
C ASN A 51 -17.15 -28.19 -10.53
N LYS A 52 -16.34 -29.26 -10.49
CA LYS A 52 -15.42 -29.61 -11.58
C LYS A 52 -16.15 -29.99 -12.89
N ALA A 53 -17.42 -30.36 -12.81
CA ALA A 53 -18.26 -30.69 -13.98
C ALA A 53 -18.92 -29.43 -14.58
N GLY A 54 -18.88 -28.31 -13.89
CA GLY A 54 -19.49 -27.04 -14.32
C GLY A 54 -20.89 -26.80 -13.77
N ASP A 55 -21.40 -27.69 -12.89
CA ASP A 55 -22.71 -27.51 -12.28
C ASP A 55 -22.64 -26.54 -11.11
N PHE A 56 -23.67 -25.72 -10.94
CA PHE A 56 -23.77 -24.78 -9.84
C PHE A 56 -24.00 -25.51 -8.50
N VAL A 57 -23.04 -25.34 -7.57
CA VAL A 57 -23.08 -25.96 -6.24
C VAL A 57 -23.20 -24.94 -5.11
N GLY A 58 -23.43 -23.69 -5.42
CA GLY A 58 -23.53 -22.62 -4.43
C GLY A 58 -22.25 -22.47 -3.61
N LEU A 59 -22.36 -22.39 -2.29
CA LEU A 59 -21.23 -22.17 -1.38
C LEU A 59 -20.55 -23.48 -0.92
N SER A 60 -20.87 -24.64 -1.51
CA SER A 60 -20.31 -25.94 -1.10
C SER A 60 -18.76 -25.93 -1.15
N ASN A 61 -18.19 -25.40 -2.21
CA ASN A 61 -16.71 -25.29 -2.32
C ASN A 61 -16.07 -24.52 -1.17
N TYR A 62 -16.73 -23.48 -0.67
CA TYR A 62 -16.24 -22.71 0.48
C TYR A 62 -16.42 -23.48 1.79
N GLN A 63 -17.52 -24.23 1.95
CA GLN A 63 -17.71 -25.09 3.12
C GLN A 63 -16.64 -26.18 3.15
N ASP A 64 -16.35 -26.84 2.03
CA ASP A 64 -15.30 -27.84 1.92
C ASP A 64 -13.91 -27.24 2.19
N TYR A 65 -13.66 -26.01 1.72
CA TYR A 65 -12.41 -25.31 1.97
C TYR A 65 -12.19 -25.07 3.46
N PHE A 66 -13.19 -24.51 4.14
CA PHE A 66 -13.06 -24.19 5.58
C PHE A 66 -13.19 -25.41 6.50
N SER A 67 -13.83 -26.49 6.05
CA SER A 67 -13.90 -27.75 6.80
C SER A 67 -12.65 -28.60 6.65
N THR A 68 -11.83 -28.36 5.63
CA THR A 68 -10.57 -29.07 5.42
C THR A 68 -9.47 -28.45 6.28
N PRO A 69 -8.94 -29.14 7.31
CA PRO A 69 -8.01 -28.55 8.29
C PRO A 69 -6.75 -27.94 7.66
N ALA A 70 -6.19 -28.58 6.64
CA ALA A 70 -4.99 -28.09 5.94
C ALA A 70 -5.24 -26.78 5.19
N LEU A 71 -6.41 -26.63 4.57
CA LEU A 71 -6.76 -25.41 3.82
C LEU A 71 -7.11 -24.27 4.77
N PHE A 72 -7.85 -24.54 5.83
CA PHE A 72 -8.11 -23.57 6.89
C PHE A 72 -6.80 -23.06 7.53
N GLN A 73 -5.89 -23.98 7.88
CA GLN A 73 -4.59 -23.62 8.44
C GLN A 73 -3.78 -22.74 7.47
N SER A 74 -3.82 -23.02 6.17
CA SER A 74 -3.16 -22.23 5.15
C SER A 74 -3.71 -20.80 5.09
N ALA A 75 -5.06 -20.65 5.13
CA ALA A 75 -5.70 -19.35 5.17
C ALA A 75 -5.33 -18.56 6.43
N PHE A 76 -5.35 -19.23 7.59
CA PHE A 76 -4.98 -18.63 8.87
C PHE A 76 -3.51 -18.17 8.88
N ASN A 77 -2.59 -19.00 8.41
CA ASN A 77 -1.17 -18.66 8.29
C ASN A 77 -0.95 -17.45 7.37
N SER A 78 -1.66 -17.42 6.22
CA SER A 78 -1.58 -16.29 5.30
C SER A 78 -2.07 -14.99 5.93
N PHE A 79 -3.17 -15.05 6.67
CA PHE A 79 -3.69 -13.90 7.41
C PHE A 79 -2.70 -13.43 8.48
N LEU A 80 -2.18 -14.33 9.29
CA LEU A 80 -1.24 -14.03 10.36
C LEU A 80 0.05 -13.37 9.81
N ILE A 81 0.63 -13.96 8.77
CA ILE A 81 1.84 -13.42 8.10
C ILE A 81 1.57 -12.03 7.53
N SER A 82 0.40 -11.82 6.92
CA SER A 82 0.03 -10.52 6.36
C SER A 82 -0.13 -9.45 7.44
N VAL A 83 -0.76 -9.78 8.56
CA VAL A 83 -0.92 -8.86 9.71
C VAL A 83 0.45 -8.50 10.31
N ILE A 84 1.29 -9.49 10.55
CA ILE A 84 2.65 -9.26 11.10
C ILE A 84 3.47 -8.40 10.13
N GLY A 85 3.50 -8.76 8.85
CA GLY A 85 4.22 -8.01 7.83
C GLY A 85 3.75 -6.56 7.72
N THR A 86 2.44 -6.34 7.70
CA THR A 86 1.84 -5.01 7.65
C THR A 86 2.22 -4.17 8.87
N PHE A 87 2.13 -4.74 10.06
CA PHE A 87 2.51 -4.04 11.30
C PHE A 87 3.98 -3.60 11.28
N ILE A 88 4.88 -4.51 10.89
CA ILE A 88 6.32 -4.22 10.78
C ILE A 88 6.56 -3.12 9.75
N VAL A 89 5.98 -3.27 8.54
CA VAL A 89 6.16 -2.28 7.45
C VAL A 89 5.68 -0.90 7.88
N LEU A 90 4.47 -0.80 8.41
CA LEU A 90 3.89 0.49 8.81
C LEU A 90 4.72 1.15 9.92
N THR A 91 5.17 0.38 10.90
CA THR A 91 5.99 0.89 11.99
C THR A 91 7.32 1.47 11.47
N ILE A 92 8.03 0.70 10.65
CA ILE A 92 9.33 1.14 10.10
C ILE A 92 9.14 2.28 9.12
N ALA A 93 8.16 2.20 8.21
CA ALA A 93 7.88 3.24 7.22
C ALA A 93 7.45 4.55 7.88
N PHE A 94 6.62 4.48 8.92
CA PHE A 94 6.21 5.67 9.67
C PHE A 94 7.40 6.32 10.39
N ALA A 95 8.21 5.54 11.11
CA ALA A 95 9.39 6.04 11.80
C ALA A 95 10.37 6.70 10.82
N TYR A 96 10.60 6.06 9.67
CA TYR A 96 11.48 6.57 8.62
C TYR A 96 10.92 7.83 7.96
N ALA A 97 9.63 7.84 7.60
CA ALA A 97 8.96 9.01 7.02
C ALA A 97 8.97 10.20 7.99
N TYR A 98 8.73 9.95 9.27
CA TYR A 98 8.78 10.96 10.32
C TYR A 98 10.19 11.54 10.45
N ALA A 99 11.22 10.69 10.45
CA ALA A 99 12.62 11.14 10.46
C ALA A 99 12.94 12.03 9.25
N LEU A 100 12.51 11.64 8.05
CA LEU A 100 12.75 12.41 6.83
C LEU A 100 12.00 13.74 6.78
N THR A 101 10.76 13.78 7.28
CA THR A 101 9.90 14.97 7.15
C THR A 101 10.00 15.92 8.33
N ARG A 102 10.07 15.41 9.56
CA ARG A 102 9.90 16.16 10.80
C ARG A 102 11.17 16.41 11.61
N THR A 103 12.30 15.78 11.25
CA THR A 103 13.57 16.00 11.96
C THR A 103 14.54 16.85 11.14
N LYS A 104 15.59 17.36 11.78
CA LYS A 104 16.70 18.07 11.13
C LYS A 104 17.85 17.11 10.77
N MET A 105 17.53 15.87 10.37
CA MET A 105 18.51 14.85 10.01
C MET A 105 19.38 15.31 8.82
N PRO A 106 20.72 15.12 8.86
CA PRO A 106 21.57 15.37 7.70
C PRO A 106 21.33 14.32 6.60
N PHE A 107 21.70 14.66 5.38
CA PHE A 107 21.64 13.75 4.21
C PHE A 107 20.26 13.14 3.91
N LYS A 108 19.17 13.83 4.21
CA LYS A 108 17.80 13.36 3.95
C LYS A 108 17.59 12.85 2.51
N TRP A 109 18.18 13.54 1.55
CA TRP A 109 18.12 13.17 0.14
C TRP A 109 18.70 11.78 -0.11
N PHE A 110 19.89 11.49 0.45
CA PHE A 110 20.53 10.19 0.32
C PHE A 110 19.64 9.07 0.90
N PHE A 111 19.17 9.24 2.12
CA PHE A 111 18.29 8.27 2.76
C PHE A 111 16.98 8.05 1.99
N LYS A 112 16.41 9.12 1.43
CA LYS A 112 15.21 9.02 0.59
C LYS A 112 15.46 8.17 -0.66
N ILE A 113 16.59 8.38 -1.35
CA ILE A 113 16.96 7.60 -2.53
C ILE A 113 17.18 6.14 -2.17
N VAL A 114 17.99 5.85 -1.15
CA VAL A 114 18.26 4.48 -0.70
C VAL A 114 16.97 3.71 -0.39
N ALA A 115 16.01 4.37 0.25
CA ALA A 115 14.73 3.75 0.58
C ALA A 115 13.85 3.43 -0.64
N ILE A 116 14.07 4.11 -1.77
CA ILE A 116 13.29 3.91 -3.01
C ILE A 116 13.97 2.90 -3.94
N VAL A 117 15.26 2.64 -3.77
CA VAL A 117 16.02 1.68 -4.62
C VAL A 117 15.31 0.33 -4.82
N PRO A 118 14.66 -0.27 -3.80
CA PRO A 118 13.94 -1.53 -4.00
C PRO A 118 12.84 -1.49 -5.07
N LEU A 119 12.25 -0.32 -5.34
CA LEU A 119 11.24 -0.17 -6.39
C LEU A 119 11.83 -0.34 -7.80
N LEU A 120 13.12 -0.06 -7.95
CA LEU A 120 13.81 -0.11 -9.23
C LEU A 120 14.42 -1.50 -9.52
N THR A 121 14.44 -2.38 -8.51
CA THR A 121 15.01 -3.73 -8.66
C THR A 121 13.98 -4.69 -9.24
N PRO A 122 14.38 -5.56 -10.21
CA PRO A 122 13.53 -6.65 -10.68
C PRO A 122 13.15 -7.57 -9.51
N SER A 123 11.87 -7.97 -9.45
CA SER A 123 11.33 -8.78 -8.34
C SER A 123 12.10 -10.06 -8.06
N MET A 124 12.53 -10.76 -9.12
CA MET A 124 13.33 -11.98 -8.99
C MET A 124 14.71 -11.73 -8.35
N LEU A 125 15.35 -10.60 -8.67
CA LEU A 125 16.65 -10.25 -8.09
C LEU A 125 16.56 -10.04 -6.59
N SER A 126 15.49 -9.42 -6.11
CA SER A 126 15.25 -9.22 -4.68
C SER A 126 15.11 -10.54 -3.92
N GLY A 127 14.34 -11.50 -4.48
CA GLY A 127 14.20 -12.84 -3.90
C GLY A 127 15.53 -13.61 -3.86
N ILE A 128 16.28 -13.59 -4.95
CA ILE A 128 17.60 -14.23 -5.04
C ILE A 128 18.56 -13.61 -4.04
N SER A 129 18.57 -12.28 -3.92
CA SER A 129 19.41 -11.56 -2.95
C SER A 129 19.13 -11.96 -1.51
N LEU A 130 17.85 -12.09 -1.13
CA LEU A 130 17.49 -12.58 0.21
C LEU A 130 18.02 -13.99 0.46
N VAL A 131 17.94 -14.88 -0.54
CA VAL A 131 18.49 -16.24 -0.42
C VAL A 131 20.01 -16.24 -0.33
N TYR A 132 20.71 -15.39 -1.08
CA TYR A 132 22.17 -15.27 -0.97
C TYR A 132 22.62 -14.72 0.38
N TRP A 133 21.87 -13.78 0.96
CA TRP A 133 22.21 -13.22 2.26
C TRP A 133 21.85 -14.12 3.43
N PHE A 134 20.66 -14.71 3.43
CA PHE A 134 20.06 -15.40 4.57
C PHE A 134 19.82 -16.90 4.35
N GLY A 135 20.11 -17.41 3.14
CA GLY A 135 19.97 -18.83 2.82
C GLY A 135 20.96 -19.73 3.59
N ASN A 136 20.93 -21.02 3.29
CA ASN A 136 21.72 -22.02 4.02
C ASN A 136 23.22 -21.76 4.04
N GLN A 137 23.74 -21.12 3.00
CA GLN A 137 25.16 -20.72 2.87
C GLN A 137 25.34 -19.18 2.93
N GLY A 138 24.30 -18.46 3.31
CA GLY A 138 24.30 -17.00 3.37
C GLY A 138 25.14 -16.45 4.51
N VAL A 139 25.83 -15.33 4.24
CA VAL A 139 26.73 -14.67 5.21
C VAL A 139 25.98 -14.11 6.42
N ALA A 140 24.69 -13.81 6.27
CA ALA A 140 23.84 -13.26 7.31
C ALA A 140 22.88 -14.28 7.94
N LYS A 141 23.07 -15.58 7.68
CA LYS A 141 22.22 -16.65 8.23
C LYS A 141 22.15 -16.62 9.76
N SER A 142 23.24 -16.26 10.42
CA SER A 142 23.30 -16.19 11.88
C SER A 142 22.30 -15.21 12.51
N PHE A 143 21.87 -14.17 11.76
CA PHE A 143 20.84 -13.23 12.22
C PHE A 143 19.46 -13.87 12.36
N LEU A 144 19.22 -15.00 11.68
CA LEU A 144 17.96 -15.74 11.76
C LEU A 144 17.88 -16.69 12.97
N MET A 145 18.88 -16.66 13.86
CA MET A 145 18.90 -17.46 15.11
C MET A 145 18.67 -18.97 14.89
N GLY A 146 19.08 -19.49 13.74
CA GLY A 146 18.92 -20.90 13.37
C GLY A 146 17.69 -21.22 12.54
N GLU A 147 16.75 -20.29 12.41
CA GLU A 147 15.57 -20.48 11.58
C GLU A 147 15.89 -20.36 10.07
N PRO A 148 15.22 -21.16 9.23
CA PRO A 148 15.44 -21.07 7.77
C PRO A 148 14.77 -19.83 7.16
N ILE A 149 15.43 -19.25 6.14
CA ILE A 149 14.81 -18.19 5.32
C ILE A 149 13.62 -18.75 4.50
N PHE A 150 13.62 -20.05 4.22
CA PHE A 150 12.55 -20.72 3.48
C PHE A 150 11.37 -21.02 4.41
N GLY A 151 10.52 -20.03 4.65
CA GLY A 151 9.37 -20.16 5.54
C GLY A 151 8.74 -18.82 5.89
N PRO A 152 7.99 -18.76 7.00
CA PRO A 152 7.28 -17.55 7.42
C PRO A 152 8.18 -16.32 7.55
N ILE A 153 9.39 -16.50 8.08
CA ILE A 153 10.35 -15.40 8.27
C ILE A 153 10.76 -14.82 6.92
N GLY A 154 11.08 -15.66 5.93
CA GLY A 154 11.45 -15.19 4.61
C GLY A 154 10.31 -14.50 3.87
N ILE A 155 9.08 -15.00 4.04
CA ILE A 155 7.89 -14.37 3.46
C ILE A 155 7.69 -12.97 4.08
N VAL A 156 7.80 -12.84 5.40
CA VAL A 156 7.69 -11.54 6.09
C VAL A 156 8.80 -10.59 5.64
N LEU A 157 10.07 -11.04 5.65
CA LEU A 157 11.20 -10.20 5.21
C LEU A 157 11.06 -9.75 3.76
N GLY A 158 10.68 -10.67 2.86
CA GLY A 158 10.44 -10.34 1.45
C GLY A 158 9.30 -9.36 1.28
N SER A 159 8.20 -9.56 2.01
CA SER A 159 7.05 -8.66 1.99
C SER A 159 7.41 -7.27 2.54
N VAL A 160 8.13 -7.20 3.65
CA VAL A 160 8.61 -5.93 4.22
C VAL A 160 9.50 -5.20 3.23
N TYR A 161 10.49 -5.89 2.66
CA TYR A 161 11.40 -5.31 1.66
C TYR A 161 10.64 -4.71 0.47
N TRP A 162 9.63 -5.41 -0.05
CA TRP A 162 8.87 -5.03 -1.23
C TRP A 162 7.84 -3.94 -0.96
N VAL A 163 7.13 -4.01 0.17
CA VAL A 163 6.04 -3.08 0.50
C VAL A 163 6.54 -1.79 1.15
N PHE A 164 7.69 -1.84 1.85
CA PHE A 164 8.25 -0.69 2.58
C PHE A 164 8.37 0.59 1.75
N PRO A 165 8.96 0.60 0.53
CA PRO A 165 9.08 1.83 -0.24
C PRO A 165 7.74 2.44 -0.62
N HIS A 166 6.73 1.62 -0.93
CA HIS A 166 5.38 2.07 -1.27
C HIS A 166 4.71 2.73 -0.05
N ALA A 167 4.75 2.05 1.11
CA ALA A 167 4.21 2.59 2.36
C ALA A 167 4.93 3.89 2.74
N LEU A 168 6.26 3.93 2.60
CA LEU A 168 7.07 5.10 2.87
C LEU A 168 6.65 6.30 2.02
N MET A 169 6.47 6.12 0.71
CA MET A 169 6.06 7.18 -0.22
C MET A 169 4.68 7.75 0.15
N ILE A 170 3.73 6.88 0.48
CA ILE A 170 2.38 7.27 0.89
C ILE A 170 2.45 8.09 2.19
N ILE A 171 3.19 7.60 3.20
CA ILE A 171 3.29 8.27 4.50
C ILE A 171 4.06 9.60 4.38
N ILE A 172 5.15 9.67 3.60
CA ILE A 172 5.83 10.93 3.33
C ILE A 172 4.87 11.95 2.71
N THR A 173 4.08 11.53 1.74
CA THR A 173 3.10 12.40 1.08
C THR A 173 2.06 12.89 2.09
N ALA A 174 1.50 11.99 2.89
CA ALA A 174 0.53 12.35 3.92
C ALA A 174 1.10 13.35 4.94
N LEU A 175 2.31 13.10 5.45
CA LEU A 175 2.97 14.00 6.37
C LEU A 175 3.35 15.35 5.73
N SER A 176 3.61 15.39 4.43
CA SER A 176 3.98 16.63 3.73
C SER A 176 2.79 17.56 3.48
N ILE A 177 1.56 17.04 3.45
CA ILE A 177 0.34 17.82 3.27
C ILE A 177 -0.05 18.56 4.57
N THR A 178 0.39 18.08 5.72
CA THR A 178 0.08 18.70 7.01
C THR A 178 0.71 20.09 7.11
N ASP A 179 -0.11 21.11 7.35
CA ASP A 179 0.31 22.52 7.41
C ASP A 179 1.31 22.76 8.54
N ALA A 180 2.48 23.29 8.20
CA ALA A 180 3.53 23.65 9.15
C ALA A 180 3.04 24.65 10.21
N ARG A 181 2.08 25.51 9.88
CA ARG A 181 1.49 26.50 10.78
C ARG A 181 0.84 25.88 12.02
N LEU A 182 0.29 24.65 11.88
CA LEU A 182 -0.29 23.92 13.02
C LEU A 182 0.77 23.55 14.06
N TYR A 183 2.00 23.25 13.63
CA TYR A 183 3.12 23.00 14.53
C TYR A 183 3.61 24.28 15.23
N GLU A 184 3.62 25.41 14.49
CA GLU A 184 3.96 26.71 15.06
C GLU A 184 2.91 27.13 16.10
N ALA A 185 1.63 26.97 15.80
CA ALA A 185 0.54 27.24 16.75
C ALA A 185 0.63 26.35 17.99
N ALA A 186 0.88 25.04 17.84
CA ALA A 186 1.08 24.13 18.96
C ALA A 186 2.26 24.52 19.84
N THR A 187 3.35 25.01 19.21
CA THR A 187 4.55 25.50 19.91
C THR A 187 4.24 26.79 20.67
N ALA A 188 3.55 27.75 20.06
CA ALA A 188 3.12 29.00 20.68
C ALA A 188 2.20 28.75 21.89
N LEU A 189 1.33 27.74 21.82
CA LEU A 189 0.46 27.29 22.89
C LEU A 189 1.17 26.43 23.95
N ARG A 190 2.50 26.27 23.87
CA ARG A 190 3.32 25.45 24.77
C ARG A 190 2.79 24.01 24.91
N THR A 191 2.21 23.45 23.87
CA THR A 191 1.69 22.09 23.88
C THR A 191 2.85 21.08 23.99
N SER A 192 2.70 20.02 24.78
CA SER A 192 3.72 18.99 24.92
C SER A 192 3.99 18.28 23.58
N LYS A 193 5.22 17.81 23.34
CA LYS A 193 5.62 17.13 22.10
C LYS A 193 4.74 15.93 21.76
N LEU A 194 4.35 15.13 22.77
CA LEU A 194 3.45 13.99 22.59
C LEU A 194 2.06 14.43 22.14
N LYS A 195 1.50 15.46 22.78
CA LYS A 195 0.19 15.98 22.40
C LYS A 195 0.20 16.59 21.00
N THR A 196 1.25 17.32 20.65
CA THR A 196 1.45 17.83 19.28
C THR A 196 1.54 16.70 18.25
N PHE A 197 2.24 15.62 18.60
CA PHE A 197 2.33 14.45 17.74
C PHE A 197 0.96 13.84 17.45
N PHE A 198 0.14 13.57 18.46
CA PHE A 198 -1.17 12.94 18.27
C PHE A 198 -2.24 13.87 17.69
N MET A 199 -2.12 15.20 17.83
CA MET A 199 -3.15 16.14 17.37
C MET A 199 -2.82 16.79 16.01
N VAL A 200 -1.55 16.85 15.64
CA VAL A 200 -1.09 17.62 14.45
C VAL A 200 -0.42 16.72 13.41
N THR A 201 0.19 15.59 13.81
CA THR A 201 0.84 14.67 12.89
C THR A 201 -0.11 13.63 12.35
#